data_dcae16cacae580a533678c3a2d9aaca6
#
_entry.id   dcae16cacae580a533678c3a2d9aaca6
#
_cell.length_a   1.000
_cell.length_b   1.000
_cell.length_c   1.000
_cell.angle_alpha   90.00
_cell.angle_beta   90.00
_cell.angle_gamma   90.00
#
_symmetry.space_group_name_H-M   'P 1'
#
loop_
_entity.id
_entity.type
_entity.pdbx_description
1 polymer ?
#
loop_
_entity_poly.entity_id
_entity_poly.type
_entity_poly.pdbx_seq_one_letter_code
_entity_poly.pdbx_strand_id
1 'polypeptide(L)'
;MHAILSHPALADCRRLFLQNYEIYINIGVHDFEKKAEQRVILNVDLYIPLSMNTPSNDQLDEVVDYDFMRETIKTRASQGHIHLQETFCDDIVAAMLAHPKVLAARVSTAKPDVYPDCQSVGVEVFRIKQA
;
A
#
# COMPACT_ATOMS: atom_id res chain seq x y z
N MET A 1 6.06 18.84 -3.66
CA MET A 1 6.38 17.94 -2.52
C MET A 1 5.14 17.69 -1.70
N HIS A 2 4.93 16.48 -1.29
CA HIS A 2 3.82 16.14 -0.41
C HIS A 2 4.06 16.63 1.02
N ALA A 3 3.00 17.09 1.68
CA ALA A 3 3.07 17.49 3.09
C ALA A 3 3.61 16.37 3.99
N ILE A 4 3.36 15.12 3.63
CA ILE A 4 3.86 13.92 4.32
C ILE A 4 5.39 13.97 4.48
N LEU A 5 6.11 14.37 3.44
CA LEU A 5 7.57 14.35 3.43
C LEU A 5 8.18 15.40 4.36
N SER A 6 7.40 16.39 4.79
CA SER A 6 7.87 17.40 5.73
C SER A 6 7.47 17.12 7.18
N HIS A 7 6.80 15.99 7.45
CA HIS A 7 6.41 15.62 8.81
C HIS A 7 7.65 15.27 9.64
N PRO A 8 7.82 15.85 10.84
CA PRO A 8 9.04 15.63 11.64
C PRO A 8 9.32 14.16 11.95
N ALA A 9 8.29 13.34 12.15
CA ALA A 9 8.46 11.92 12.45
C ALA A 9 9.10 11.15 11.29
N LEU A 10 9.08 11.70 10.07
CA LEU A 10 9.64 11.05 8.88
C LEU A 10 11.03 11.58 8.54
N ALA A 11 11.61 12.43 9.39
CA ALA A 11 12.98 12.86 9.20
C ALA A 11 13.92 11.64 9.28
N ASP A 12 14.94 11.64 8.45
CA ASP A 12 15.91 10.55 8.37
C ASP A 12 15.28 9.19 8.10
N CYS A 13 14.28 9.18 7.25
CA CYS A 13 13.67 7.96 6.74
C CYS A 13 14.03 7.74 5.27
N ARG A 14 14.07 6.47 4.89
CA ARG A 14 14.08 6.07 3.48
C ARG A 14 12.66 5.73 3.08
N ARG A 15 12.27 6.18 1.90
CA ARG A 15 10.99 5.79 1.31
C ARG A 15 11.22 4.58 0.41
N LEU A 16 10.52 3.49 0.73
CA LEU A 16 10.46 2.30 -0.13
C LEU A 16 9.09 2.32 -0.80
N PHE A 17 9.03 2.15 -2.13
CA PHE A 17 7.73 2.31 -2.78
C PHE A 17 7.48 1.27 -3.86
N LEU A 18 6.19 0.98 -4.05
CA LEU A 18 5.65 0.18 -5.14
C LEU A 18 4.69 1.09 -5.89
N GLN A 19 4.94 1.30 -7.18
CA GLN A 19 4.21 2.29 -7.97
C GLN A 19 3.41 1.63 -9.08
N ASN A 20 2.11 1.95 -9.14
CA ASN A 20 1.20 1.49 -10.19
C ASN A 20 1.16 -0.04 -10.33
N TYR A 21 1.07 -0.71 -9.18
CA TYR A 21 0.94 -2.17 -9.15
C TYR A 21 -0.49 -2.55 -9.55
N GLU A 22 -0.62 -3.23 -10.68
CA GLU A 22 -1.92 -3.61 -11.22
C GLU A 22 -2.25 -5.05 -10.83
N ILE A 23 -3.43 -5.24 -10.23
CA ILE A 23 -3.94 -6.55 -9.87
C ILE A 23 -5.42 -6.66 -10.25
N TYR A 24 -5.90 -7.89 -10.32
CA TYR A 24 -7.32 -8.18 -10.58
C TYR A 24 -7.89 -8.86 -9.35
N ILE A 25 -8.91 -8.25 -8.72
CA ILE A 25 -9.48 -8.74 -7.46
C ILE A 25 -11.00 -8.61 -7.46
N ASN A 26 -11.63 -9.39 -6.60
CA ASN A 26 -13.06 -9.31 -6.36
C ASN A 26 -13.36 -8.20 -5.36
N ILE A 27 -13.77 -7.04 -5.86
CA ILE A 27 -14.00 -5.85 -5.04
C ILE A 27 -15.21 -5.05 -5.56
N GLY A 28 -16.06 -4.58 -4.65
CA GLY A 28 -17.16 -3.69 -4.97
C GLY A 28 -18.48 -4.11 -4.31
N VAL A 29 -19.39 -3.13 -4.19
CA VAL A 29 -20.71 -3.32 -3.56
C VAL A 29 -21.82 -3.56 -4.57
N HIS A 30 -21.64 -3.16 -5.83
CA HIS A 30 -22.66 -3.32 -6.87
C HIS A 30 -22.70 -4.76 -7.36
N ASP A 31 -23.89 -5.20 -7.81
CA ASP A 31 -24.07 -6.58 -8.26
C ASP A 31 -23.14 -6.94 -9.41
N PHE A 32 -22.92 -6.02 -10.36
CA PHE A 32 -22.01 -6.27 -11.48
C PHE A 32 -20.56 -6.44 -11.02
N GLU A 33 -20.17 -5.80 -9.91
CA GLU A 33 -18.83 -5.91 -9.37
C GLU A 33 -18.58 -7.23 -8.67
N LYS A 34 -19.65 -7.93 -8.29
CA LYS A 34 -19.55 -9.22 -7.61
C LYS A 34 -19.40 -10.40 -8.55
N LYS A 35 -19.59 -10.17 -9.87
CA LYS A 35 -19.60 -11.24 -10.87
C LYS A 35 -18.24 -11.57 -11.45
N ALA A 36 -17.30 -10.65 -11.36
CA ALA A 36 -15.97 -10.81 -11.96
C ALA A 36 -14.95 -9.97 -11.20
N GLU A 37 -13.70 -10.36 -11.35
CA GLU A 37 -12.59 -9.56 -10.81
C GLU A 37 -12.50 -8.23 -11.55
N GLN A 38 -12.08 -7.20 -10.83
CA GLN A 38 -11.84 -5.88 -11.38
C GLN A 38 -10.36 -5.54 -11.31
N ARG A 39 -9.92 -4.73 -12.26
CA ARG A 39 -8.57 -4.18 -12.26
C ARG A 39 -8.47 -3.10 -11.18
N VAL A 40 -7.47 -3.22 -10.34
CA VAL A 40 -7.18 -2.23 -9.30
C VAL A 40 -5.70 -1.89 -9.37
N ILE A 41 -5.40 -0.61 -9.28
CA ILE A 41 -4.02 -0.12 -9.30
C ILE A 41 -3.69 0.36 -7.90
N LEU A 42 -2.59 -0.19 -7.35
CA LEU A 42 -2.12 0.16 -6.01
C LEU A 42 -0.81 0.94 -6.07
N ASN A 43 -0.70 1.88 -5.15
CA ASN A 43 0.56 2.56 -4.89
C ASN A 43 0.80 2.48 -3.38
N VAL A 44 2.01 2.08 -3.02
CA VAL A 44 2.40 1.90 -1.62
C VAL A 44 3.70 2.64 -1.39
N ASP A 45 3.74 3.44 -0.32
CA ASP A 45 4.96 4.05 0.19
C ASP A 45 5.15 3.58 1.62
N LEU A 46 6.34 3.07 1.92
CA LEU A 46 6.76 2.75 3.27
C LEU A 46 7.87 3.70 3.68
N TYR A 47 7.79 4.21 4.90
CA TYR A 47 8.81 5.09 5.45
C TYR A 47 9.52 4.34 6.57
N ILE A 48 10.83 4.14 6.41
CA ILE A 48 11.63 3.28 7.26
C ILE A 48 12.81 4.11 7.78
N PRO A 49 12.99 4.19 9.11
CA PRO A 49 14.14 4.93 9.66
C PRO A 49 15.46 4.45 9.06
N LEU A 50 16.31 5.39 8.68
CA LEU A 50 17.62 5.06 8.12
C LEU A 50 18.44 4.19 9.06
N SER A 51 18.26 4.35 10.38
CA SER A 51 18.93 3.53 11.37
C SER A 51 18.57 2.05 11.29
N MET A 52 17.44 1.72 10.66
CA MET A 52 16.94 0.34 10.53
C MET A 52 17.01 -0.18 9.10
N ASN A 53 17.45 0.63 8.15
CA ASN A 53 17.37 0.28 6.73
C ASN A 53 18.57 0.83 5.95
N THR A 54 19.74 0.88 6.60
CA THR A 54 20.98 1.28 5.94
C THR A 54 21.95 0.10 6.03
N PRO A 55 22.23 -0.56 4.88
CA PRO A 55 23.11 -1.72 4.89
C PRO A 55 24.55 -1.30 5.12
N SER A 56 25.26 -2.08 5.90
CA SER A 56 26.71 -1.92 6.13
C SER A 56 27.51 -2.92 5.32
N ASN A 57 26.91 -4.06 4.97
CA ASN A 57 27.57 -5.14 4.25
C ASN A 57 26.87 -5.48 2.92
N ASP A 58 26.00 -4.61 2.45
CA ASP A 58 25.27 -4.78 1.18
C ASP A 58 24.51 -6.11 1.11
N GLN A 59 23.87 -6.47 2.23
CA GLN A 59 23.08 -7.71 2.33
C GLN A 59 21.59 -7.42 2.46
N LEU A 60 20.76 -8.26 1.84
CA LEU A 60 19.31 -8.10 1.85
C LEU A 60 18.70 -8.11 3.25
N ASP A 61 19.27 -8.90 4.16
CA ASP A 61 18.75 -9.02 5.52
C ASP A 61 18.97 -7.77 6.37
N GLU A 62 19.71 -6.80 5.85
CA GLU A 62 19.94 -5.52 6.52
C GLU A 62 18.85 -4.47 6.22
N VAL A 63 17.95 -4.77 5.27
CA VAL A 63 16.94 -3.83 4.80
C VAL A 63 15.57 -4.51 4.78
N VAL A 64 14.51 -3.71 4.55
CA VAL A 64 13.19 -4.28 4.25
C VAL A 64 13.21 -4.75 2.79
N ASP A 65 12.93 -6.02 2.58
CA ASP A 65 12.81 -6.58 1.23
C ASP A 65 11.54 -6.02 0.58
N TYR A 66 11.68 -5.36 -0.57
CA TYR A 66 10.52 -4.74 -1.23
C TYR A 66 9.49 -5.77 -1.73
N ASP A 67 9.86 -7.05 -1.85
CA ASP A 67 8.87 -8.10 -2.18
C ASP A 67 7.78 -8.22 -1.11
N PHE A 68 8.07 -7.80 0.11
CA PHE A 68 7.11 -7.75 1.21
C PHE A 68 5.83 -6.99 0.83
N MET A 69 5.97 -5.88 0.09
CA MET A 69 4.80 -5.08 -0.32
C MET A 69 3.87 -5.87 -1.24
N ARG A 70 4.44 -6.52 -2.26
CA ARG A 70 3.64 -7.30 -3.21
C ARG A 70 2.99 -8.50 -2.54
N GLU A 71 3.74 -9.21 -1.72
CA GLU A 71 3.24 -10.40 -1.02
C GLU A 71 2.12 -10.05 -0.04
N THR A 72 2.24 -8.95 0.67
CA THR A 72 1.21 -8.47 1.59
C THR A 72 -0.08 -8.18 0.85
N ILE A 73 0.01 -7.49 -0.29
CA ILE A 73 -1.16 -7.16 -1.11
C ILE A 73 -1.81 -8.43 -1.65
N LYS A 74 -1.02 -9.35 -2.19
CA LYS A 74 -1.54 -10.59 -2.77
C LYS A 74 -2.25 -11.44 -1.71
N THR A 75 -1.67 -11.54 -0.52
CA THR A 75 -2.26 -12.29 0.59
C THR A 75 -3.62 -11.73 0.95
N ARG A 76 -3.73 -10.40 1.10
CA ARG A 76 -5.02 -9.79 1.44
C ARG A 76 -6.03 -9.94 0.30
N ALA A 77 -5.60 -9.76 -0.94
CA ALA A 77 -6.47 -9.87 -2.11
C ALA A 77 -7.05 -11.27 -2.28
N SER A 78 -6.37 -12.29 -1.79
CA SER A 78 -6.80 -13.69 -1.93
C SER A 78 -7.80 -14.13 -0.84
N GLN A 79 -8.17 -13.26 0.09
CA GLN A 79 -9.03 -13.60 1.24
C GLN A 79 -10.53 -13.41 0.98
N GLY A 80 -10.94 -13.50 -0.29
CA GLY A 80 -12.35 -13.42 -0.66
C GLY A 80 -12.78 -12.05 -1.14
N HIS A 81 -14.09 -11.89 -1.38
CA HIS A 81 -14.65 -10.66 -1.90
C HIS A 81 -14.51 -9.50 -0.91
N ILE A 82 -14.15 -8.33 -1.41
CA ILE A 82 -14.02 -7.11 -0.62
C ILE A 82 -15.08 -6.13 -1.11
N HIS A 83 -15.86 -5.55 -0.19
CA HIS A 83 -16.93 -4.62 -0.58
C HIS A 83 -16.41 -3.21 -0.88
N LEU A 84 -15.51 -2.70 -0.06
CA LEU A 84 -15.08 -1.30 -0.13
C LEU A 84 -13.58 -1.19 -0.38
N GLN A 85 -13.18 -0.21 -1.20
CA GLN A 85 -11.77 0.13 -1.37
C GLN A 85 -11.14 0.57 -0.05
N GLU A 86 -11.90 1.26 0.79
CA GLU A 86 -11.46 1.70 2.11
C GLU A 86 -11.03 0.50 2.98
N THR A 87 -11.83 -0.56 3.00
CA THR A 87 -11.49 -1.78 3.74
C THR A 87 -10.18 -2.38 3.25
N PHE A 88 -10.04 -2.49 1.93
CA PHE A 88 -8.83 -3.05 1.32
C PHE A 88 -7.60 -2.21 1.66
N CYS A 89 -7.72 -0.89 1.51
CA CYS A 89 -6.65 0.05 1.81
C CYS A 89 -6.23 -0.02 3.29
N ASP A 90 -7.21 0.01 4.19
CA ASP A 90 -6.95 -0.01 5.63
C ASP A 90 -6.28 -1.31 6.07
N ASP A 91 -6.72 -2.44 5.52
CA ASP A 91 -6.13 -3.74 5.85
C ASP A 91 -4.68 -3.83 5.38
N ILE A 92 -4.38 -3.29 4.19
CA ILE A 92 -3.02 -3.27 3.67
C ILE A 92 -2.13 -2.36 4.53
N VAL A 93 -2.60 -1.16 4.88
CA VAL A 93 -1.83 -0.26 5.74
C VAL A 93 -1.51 -0.93 7.07
N ALA A 94 -2.50 -1.57 7.69
CA ALA A 94 -2.29 -2.26 8.96
C ALA A 94 -1.24 -3.36 8.83
N ALA A 95 -1.30 -4.15 7.75
CA ALA A 95 -0.34 -5.22 7.51
C ALA A 95 1.07 -4.67 7.25
N MET A 96 1.19 -3.55 6.53
CA MET A 96 2.49 -2.90 6.30
C MET A 96 3.09 -2.40 7.61
N LEU A 97 2.28 -1.75 8.45
CA LEU A 97 2.73 -1.23 9.74
C LEU A 97 3.05 -2.32 10.75
N ALA A 98 2.58 -3.54 10.54
CA ALA A 98 2.94 -4.68 11.38
C ALA A 98 4.41 -5.08 11.23
N HIS A 99 5.06 -4.70 10.13
CA HIS A 99 6.49 -4.95 9.95
C HIS A 99 7.27 -4.09 10.94
N PRO A 100 8.19 -4.68 11.74
CA PRO A 100 8.84 -3.94 12.83
C PRO A 100 9.69 -2.76 12.38
N LYS A 101 10.20 -2.77 11.15
CA LYS A 101 11.05 -1.68 10.64
C LYS A 101 10.26 -0.54 9.98
N VAL A 102 8.97 -0.72 9.73
CA VAL A 102 8.14 0.29 9.04
C VAL A 102 7.59 1.27 10.06
N LEU A 103 7.91 2.56 9.89
CA LEU A 103 7.41 3.61 10.75
C LEU A 103 6.08 4.18 10.26
N ALA A 104 5.93 4.35 8.95
CA ALA A 104 4.73 4.92 8.36
C ALA A 104 4.45 4.27 7.01
N ALA A 105 3.18 4.26 6.61
CA ALA A 105 2.78 3.70 5.34
C ALA A 105 1.69 4.55 4.71
N ARG A 106 1.79 4.76 3.39
CA ARG A 106 0.76 5.35 2.56
C ARG A 106 0.33 4.30 1.55
N VAL A 107 -0.98 4.05 1.45
CA VAL A 107 -1.54 3.12 0.48
C VAL A 107 -2.66 3.80 -0.26
N SER A 108 -2.65 3.72 -1.59
CA SER A 108 -3.77 4.13 -2.42
C SER A 108 -4.23 2.98 -3.28
N THR A 109 -5.55 2.93 -3.51
CA THR A 109 -6.16 2.03 -4.47
C THR A 109 -6.95 2.85 -5.46
N ALA A 110 -6.97 2.44 -6.72
CA ALA A 110 -7.70 3.12 -7.77
C ALA A 110 -8.31 2.10 -8.72
N LYS A 111 -9.56 2.32 -9.07
CA LYS A 111 -10.27 1.52 -10.09
C LYS A 111 -10.35 2.34 -11.38
N PRO A 112 -9.63 1.95 -12.44
CA PRO A 112 -9.62 2.74 -13.68
C PRO A 112 -10.82 2.50 -14.57
N ASP A 113 -11.60 1.45 -14.33
CA ASP A 113 -12.63 1.01 -15.28
C ASP A 113 -14.06 1.28 -14.81
N VAL A 114 -14.26 2.06 -13.73
CA VAL A 114 -15.59 2.32 -13.18
C VAL A 114 -16.33 3.38 -14.00
N TYR A 115 -15.66 4.48 -14.32
CA TYR A 115 -16.28 5.59 -15.05
C TYR A 115 -15.54 5.86 -16.35
N PRO A 116 -16.26 6.09 -17.45
CA PRO A 116 -15.61 6.39 -18.73
C PRO A 116 -15.09 7.84 -18.83
N ASP A 117 -15.53 8.71 -17.96
CA ASP A 117 -15.22 10.15 -18.01
C ASP A 117 -14.16 10.59 -17.02
N CYS A 118 -13.47 9.65 -16.38
CA CYS A 118 -12.34 9.96 -15.51
C CYS A 118 -11.28 8.85 -15.61
N GLN A 119 -10.06 9.17 -15.23
CA GLN A 119 -8.95 8.21 -15.30
C GLN A 119 -9.15 7.06 -14.31
N SER A 120 -9.55 7.36 -13.09
CA SER A 120 -9.79 6.36 -12.06
C SER A 120 -10.54 6.98 -10.90
N VAL A 121 -11.10 6.11 -10.05
CA VAL A 121 -11.69 6.50 -8.77
C VAL A 121 -11.07 5.64 -7.68
N GLY A 122 -10.64 6.28 -6.60
CA GLY A 122 -9.92 5.54 -5.56
C GLY A 122 -9.89 6.25 -4.24
N VAL A 123 -9.16 5.63 -3.31
CA VAL A 123 -8.97 6.12 -1.95
C VAL A 123 -7.49 6.02 -1.59
N GLU A 124 -7.10 6.83 -0.64
CA GLU A 124 -5.73 6.85 -0.13
C GLU A 124 -5.77 7.03 1.38
N VAL A 125 -4.91 6.29 2.07
CA VAL A 125 -4.73 6.44 3.51
C VAL A 125 -3.26 6.52 3.85
N PHE A 126 -2.92 7.36 4.82
CA PHE A 126 -1.59 7.50 5.37
C PHE A 126 -1.65 7.35 6.88
N ARG A 127 -0.78 6.52 7.44
CA ARG A 127 -0.70 6.34 8.90
C ARG A 127 0.75 6.26 9.35
N ILE A 128 0.99 6.86 10.52
CA ILE A 128 2.27 6.76 11.22
C ILE A 128 2.04 5.82 12.40
N LYS A 129 2.97 4.88 12.60
CA LYS A 129 2.90 3.93 13.70
C LYS A 129 2.91 4.66 15.04
N GLN A 130 2.02 4.27 15.91
CA GLN A 130 1.99 4.79 17.26
C GLN A 130 3.14 4.21 18.08
N ALA A 131 3.74 5.05 18.92
CA ALA A 131 4.84 4.64 19.79
C ALA A 131 4.34 3.71 20.92
#